data_32c7fb0599a7814a42e7710fb67befd5
#
_entry.id   32c7fb0599a7814a42e7710fb67befd5
#
_cell.length_a   1.000
_cell.length_b   1.000
_cell.length_c   1.000
_cell.angle_alpha   90.00
_cell.angle_beta   90.00
_cell.angle_gamma   90.00
#
_symmetry.space_group_name_H-M   'P 1'
#
loop_
_entity.id
_entity.type
_entity.pdbx_description
1 polymer ?
#
loop_
_entity_poly.entity_id
_entity_poly.type
_entity_poly.pdbx_seq_one_letter_code
_entity_poly.pdbx_strand_id
1 'polypeptide(L)'
;MSITLAERTPSTQLDPYADEALLNPWPLYRKLREMGAAVWLEKYKMFALTRYNSVLKVLQDGEAFPSSFGVMMNDDMNQVLRGNTLCSDGDAHEKLRKVVIRPVTPGGLKSLQDEVTREAQLIVDRLVAKKRFCAAGELGTHLPLTIVSNAVGLPEEGRERMMDWSIGMFNCFGPMNERARNSLPVLSELMHYARTQAVPGKLKPGSWAEAIHEAADRGEVPREAVPVMMIDYMGPSLDTTIFGIANGVWLFAHNPDQWDRVREDPTLIPAAINEILRMEAPIQDFSRYVARDYDLDGVLLPEGSRAIAFYGAANRDERKFAHPDRFDVRRNPVGHMSFGAGPHMCMGMHLAKLEMRALFTALAKKVKRFRIEDEQRLLHNILRGFSKLIVTVE
;
A
#
# COMPACT_ATOMS: atom_id res chain seq x y z
N MET A 1 -13.79 27.29 -35.25
CA MET A 1 -12.37 27.20 -34.80
C MET A 1 -12.24 25.94 -33.97
N SER A 2 -11.61 24.91 -34.51
CA SER A 2 -11.34 23.67 -33.79
C SER A 2 -10.13 23.95 -32.89
N ILE A 3 -10.34 24.15 -31.59
CA ILE A 3 -9.27 24.22 -30.61
C ILE A 3 -8.65 22.82 -30.57
N THR A 4 -7.37 22.71 -30.90
CA THR A 4 -6.65 21.42 -30.87
C THR A 4 -6.70 20.85 -29.45
N LEU A 5 -6.92 19.54 -29.32
CA LEU A 5 -7.05 18.82 -28.04
C LEU A 5 -5.87 19.08 -27.08
N ALA A 6 -4.68 19.41 -27.63
CA ALA A 6 -3.50 19.82 -26.85
C ALA A 6 -3.69 21.13 -26.05
N GLU A 7 -4.59 22.05 -26.51
CA GLU A 7 -4.86 23.32 -25.82
C GLU A 7 -5.80 23.20 -24.61
N ARG A 8 -6.40 22.01 -24.39
CA ARG A 8 -7.35 21.76 -23.27
C ARG A 8 -6.76 20.92 -22.13
N THR A 9 -5.59 20.32 -22.29
CA THR A 9 -4.99 19.49 -21.27
C THR A 9 -4.19 20.35 -20.28
N PRO A 10 -4.61 20.46 -19.02
CA PRO A 10 -3.79 21.14 -18.00
C PRO A 10 -2.42 20.49 -17.90
N SER A 11 -1.34 21.29 -17.96
CA SER A 11 0.03 20.81 -17.80
C SER A 11 0.79 21.59 -16.72
N THR A 12 1.84 20.98 -16.17
CA THR A 12 2.59 21.56 -15.08
C THR A 12 4.02 21.04 -14.99
N GLN A 13 4.91 21.89 -14.45
CA GLN A 13 6.27 21.55 -14.04
C GLN A 13 6.35 21.08 -12.58
N LEU A 14 5.22 21.03 -11.85
CA LEU A 14 5.20 20.54 -10.47
C LEU A 14 5.67 19.08 -10.43
N ASP A 15 6.50 18.77 -9.43
CA ASP A 15 7.11 17.45 -9.27
C ASP A 15 6.59 16.73 -8.02
N PRO A 16 5.67 15.75 -8.16
CA PRO A 16 5.17 14.97 -7.03
C PRO A 16 6.23 14.10 -6.35
N TYR A 17 7.34 13.84 -7.01
CA TYR A 17 8.42 12.98 -6.51
C TYR A 17 9.67 13.76 -6.07
N ALA A 18 9.58 15.08 -6.00
CA ALA A 18 10.58 15.91 -5.31
C ALA A 18 10.55 15.61 -3.80
N ASP A 19 11.69 15.69 -3.13
CA ASP A 19 11.81 15.33 -1.71
C ASP A 19 10.83 16.09 -0.83
N GLU A 20 10.67 17.40 -1.06
CA GLU A 20 9.73 18.24 -0.32
C GLU A 20 8.27 17.80 -0.52
N ALA A 21 7.91 17.40 -1.75
CA ALA A 21 6.56 16.90 -2.08
C ALA A 21 6.32 15.55 -1.45
N LEU A 22 7.29 14.63 -1.45
CA LEU A 22 7.17 13.32 -0.81
C LEU A 22 7.03 13.44 0.71
N LEU A 23 7.74 14.36 1.34
CA LEU A 23 7.63 14.60 2.79
C LEU A 23 6.29 15.25 3.16
N ASN A 24 5.76 16.18 2.34
CA ASN A 24 4.47 16.83 2.55
C ASN A 24 3.69 17.01 1.23
N PRO A 25 3.00 15.98 0.74
CA PRO A 25 2.35 16.00 -0.58
C PRO A 25 1.06 16.83 -0.64
N TRP A 26 0.47 17.16 0.48
CA TRP A 26 -0.89 17.69 0.55
C TRP A 26 -1.09 19.03 -0.18
N PRO A 27 -0.19 20.02 -0.06
CA PRO A 27 -0.33 21.26 -0.81
C PRO A 27 -0.22 21.08 -2.32
N LEU A 28 0.69 20.19 -2.77
CA LEU A 28 0.87 19.88 -4.18
C LEU A 28 -0.34 19.11 -4.73
N TYR A 29 -0.83 18.10 -4.02
CA TYR A 29 -2.01 17.33 -4.41
C TYR A 29 -3.26 18.21 -4.54
N ARG A 30 -3.44 19.20 -3.66
CA ARG A 30 -4.53 20.18 -3.75
C ARG A 30 -4.42 21.00 -5.04
N LYS A 31 -3.25 21.54 -5.34
CA LYS A 31 -3.00 22.29 -6.59
C LYS A 31 -3.34 21.46 -7.82
N LEU A 32 -2.87 20.21 -7.88
CA LEU A 32 -3.18 19.32 -9.00
C LEU A 32 -4.69 19.04 -9.13
N ARG A 33 -5.41 18.84 -8.01
CA ARG A 33 -6.88 18.65 -8.04
C ARG A 33 -7.62 19.86 -8.58
N GLU A 34 -7.17 21.06 -8.24
CA GLU A 34 -7.74 22.32 -8.73
C GLU A 34 -7.53 22.50 -10.23
N MET A 35 -6.39 22.06 -10.77
CA MET A 35 -6.06 22.21 -12.19
C MET A 35 -6.95 21.37 -13.12
N GLY A 36 -7.37 20.15 -12.73
CA GLY A 36 -8.20 19.34 -13.61
C GLY A 36 -8.49 17.92 -13.13
N ALA A 37 -9.25 17.18 -13.92
CA ALA A 37 -9.54 15.76 -13.73
C ALA A 37 -8.27 14.91 -13.97
N ALA A 38 -7.46 15.35 -14.94
CA ALA A 38 -6.12 14.84 -15.21
C ALA A 38 -5.20 16.03 -15.54
N VAL A 39 -3.94 15.96 -15.11
CA VAL A 39 -2.95 17.02 -15.31
C VAL A 39 -1.68 16.40 -15.87
N TRP A 40 -1.21 16.91 -17.00
CA TRP A 40 0.01 16.45 -17.64
C TRP A 40 1.25 16.90 -16.84
N LEU A 41 2.04 15.93 -16.36
CA LEU A 41 3.31 16.16 -15.68
C LEU A 41 4.42 16.21 -16.73
N GLU A 42 4.91 17.41 -17.03
CA GLU A 42 5.92 17.64 -18.09
C GLU A 42 7.21 16.84 -17.89
N LYS A 43 7.64 16.70 -16.64
CA LYS A 43 8.85 15.97 -16.28
C LYS A 43 8.76 14.48 -16.55
N TYR A 44 7.59 13.89 -16.31
CA TYR A 44 7.39 12.42 -16.36
C TYR A 44 6.72 11.97 -17.65
N LYS A 45 6.16 12.90 -18.44
CA LYS A 45 5.37 12.59 -19.64
C LYS A 45 4.20 11.63 -19.33
N MET A 46 3.50 11.92 -18.21
CA MET A 46 2.39 11.12 -17.69
C MET A 46 1.31 12.03 -17.13
N PHE A 47 0.07 11.53 -17.08
CA PHE A 47 -1.04 12.24 -16.45
C PHE A 47 -1.08 11.97 -14.94
N ALA A 48 -1.27 13.01 -14.13
CA ALA A 48 -1.57 12.90 -12.70
C ALA A 48 -3.08 12.93 -12.50
N LEU A 49 -3.63 11.93 -11.84
CA LEU A 49 -5.03 11.84 -11.42
C LEU A 49 -5.10 12.00 -9.91
N THR A 50 -5.66 13.12 -9.46
CA THR A 50 -5.70 13.47 -8.03
C THR A 50 -7.11 13.62 -7.48
N ARG A 51 -8.14 13.68 -8.36
CA ARG A 51 -9.55 13.69 -7.97
C ARG A 51 -10.04 12.28 -7.70
N TYR A 52 -10.89 12.14 -6.67
CA TYR A 52 -11.43 10.83 -6.27
C TYR A 52 -12.12 10.09 -7.43
N ASN A 53 -13.03 10.77 -8.15
CA ASN A 53 -13.76 10.13 -9.24
C ASN A 53 -12.86 9.77 -10.43
N SER A 54 -11.84 10.58 -10.72
CA SER A 54 -10.87 10.27 -11.78
C SER A 54 -10.07 9.01 -11.46
N VAL A 55 -9.57 8.91 -10.22
CA VAL A 55 -8.86 7.72 -9.73
C VAL A 55 -9.77 6.49 -9.74
N LEU A 56 -11.01 6.63 -9.23
CA LEU A 56 -11.97 5.51 -9.19
C LEU A 56 -12.30 4.98 -10.58
N LYS A 57 -12.61 5.86 -11.56
CA LYS A 57 -12.90 5.47 -12.93
C LYS A 57 -11.76 4.66 -13.54
N VAL A 58 -10.52 5.14 -13.41
CA VAL A 58 -9.34 4.49 -13.98
C VAL A 58 -9.05 3.13 -13.33
N LEU A 59 -9.30 2.98 -12.02
CA LEU A 59 -9.11 1.71 -11.33
C LEU A 59 -10.21 0.67 -11.61
N GLN A 60 -11.39 1.12 -12.05
CA GLN A 60 -12.53 0.23 -12.33
C GLN A 60 -12.63 -0.17 -13.80
N ASP A 61 -12.10 0.64 -14.73
CA ASP A 61 -12.14 0.36 -16.17
C ASP A 61 -10.86 -0.36 -16.62
N GLY A 62 -10.81 -1.68 -16.40
CA GLY A 62 -9.66 -2.51 -16.79
C GLY A 62 -9.49 -2.69 -18.28
N GLU A 63 -10.49 -2.37 -19.12
CA GLU A 63 -10.34 -2.42 -20.59
C GLU A 63 -9.59 -1.19 -21.10
N ALA A 64 -9.95 0.00 -20.61
CA ALA A 64 -9.26 1.23 -20.99
C ALA A 64 -7.92 1.41 -20.26
N PHE A 65 -7.78 0.84 -19.06
CA PHE A 65 -6.62 0.99 -18.17
C PHE A 65 -6.10 -0.35 -17.65
N PRO A 66 -5.65 -1.25 -18.54
CA PRO A 66 -5.22 -2.59 -18.15
C PRO A 66 -3.98 -2.55 -17.25
N SER A 67 -3.94 -3.47 -16.30
CA SER A 67 -2.80 -3.69 -15.42
C SER A 67 -1.72 -4.57 -16.06
N SER A 68 -2.07 -5.38 -17.05
CA SER A 68 -1.14 -6.28 -17.77
C SER A 68 -0.03 -5.55 -18.54
N PHE A 69 -0.21 -4.26 -18.84
CA PHE A 69 0.84 -3.38 -19.36
C PHE A 69 1.74 -2.79 -18.26
N GLY A 70 1.53 -3.24 -17.04
CA GLY A 70 2.26 -2.81 -15.84
C GLY A 70 1.66 -1.60 -15.14
N VAL A 71 1.88 -1.54 -13.85
CA VAL A 71 1.34 -0.50 -12.94
C VAL A 71 2.42 0.43 -12.39
N MET A 72 3.69 0.22 -12.76
CA MET A 72 4.83 1.05 -12.42
C MET A 72 5.01 2.17 -13.42
N MET A 73 5.73 3.21 -13.03
CA MET A 73 6.00 4.36 -13.89
C MET A 73 7.03 4.07 -15.01
N ASN A 74 7.82 3.02 -14.88
CA ASN A 74 8.83 2.68 -15.89
C ASN A 74 8.61 1.29 -16.47
N ASP A 75 8.87 1.17 -17.77
CA ASP A 75 8.56 -0.05 -18.52
C ASP A 75 9.50 -1.21 -18.22
N ASP A 76 10.77 -0.95 -17.86
CA ASP A 76 11.71 -2.01 -17.46
C ASP A 76 11.19 -2.74 -16.22
N MET A 77 10.69 -2.00 -15.22
CA MET A 77 10.11 -2.59 -14.02
C MET A 77 8.80 -3.33 -14.33
N ASN A 78 8.00 -2.82 -15.25
CA ASN A 78 6.79 -3.50 -15.71
C ASN A 78 7.11 -4.87 -16.34
N GLN A 79 8.25 -5.01 -17.02
CA GLN A 79 8.69 -6.30 -17.57
C GLN A 79 9.15 -7.27 -16.46
N VAL A 80 9.82 -6.79 -15.41
CA VAL A 80 10.32 -7.63 -14.31
C VAL A 80 9.18 -8.35 -13.57
N LEU A 81 8.03 -7.68 -13.37
CA LEU A 81 6.87 -8.23 -12.65
C LEU A 81 5.75 -8.74 -13.56
N ARG A 82 5.99 -8.79 -14.85
CA ARG A 82 5.01 -9.30 -15.82
C ARG A 82 4.57 -10.72 -15.47
N GLY A 83 3.25 -10.93 -15.43
CA GLY A 83 2.67 -12.24 -15.13
C GLY A 83 2.48 -12.54 -13.64
N ASN A 84 2.74 -11.56 -12.73
CA ASN A 84 2.24 -11.67 -11.37
C ASN A 84 0.76 -11.23 -11.31
N THR A 85 0.14 -11.38 -10.14
CA THR A 85 -1.28 -11.04 -9.96
C THR A 85 -1.56 -9.55 -10.21
N LEU A 86 -0.65 -8.65 -9.83
CA LEU A 86 -0.81 -7.20 -9.99
C LEU A 86 -0.70 -6.75 -11.46
N CYS A 87 0.14 -7.42 -12.26
CA CYS A 87 0.41 -7.08 -13.66
C CYS A 87 -0.22 -8.10 -14.63
N SER A 88 -1.48 -8.45 -14.40
CA SER A 88 -2.29 -9.34 -15.23
C SER A 88 -3.74 -8.85 -15.26
N ASP A 89 -4.53 -9.26 -16.25
CA ASP A 89 -5.95 -8.91 -16.38
C ASP A 89 -6.77 -10.12 -16.81
N GLY A 90 -8.12 -10.00 -16.74
CA GLY A 90 -9.09 -11.00 -17.18
C GLY A 90 -8.86 -12.36 -16.54
N ASP A 91 -9.03 -13.43 -17.33
CA ASP A 91 -8.93 -14.83 -16.88
C ASP A 91 -7.56 -15.16 -16.26
N ALA A 92 -6.47 -14.54 -16.77
CA ALA A 92 -5.12 -14.75 -16.24
C ALA A 92 -5.04 -14.20 -14.80
N HIS A 93 -5.50 -12.97 -14.58
CA HIS A 93 -5.57 -12.38 -13.26
C HIS A 93 -6.44 -13.20 -12.30
N GLU A 94 -7.63 -13.61 -12.74
CA GLU A 94 -8.55 -14.37 -11.89
C GLU A 94 -7.95 -15.70 -11.41
N LYS A 95 -7.25 -16.43 -12.29
CA LYS A 95 -6.57 -17.69 -11.95
C LYS A 95 -5.47 -17.46 -10.91
N LEU A 96 -4.57 -16.49 -11.15
CA LEU A 96 -3.49 -16.17 -10.21
C LEU A 96 -4.04 -15.70 -8.87
N ARG A 97 -4.99 -14.74 -8.91
CA ARG A 97 -5.61 -14.17 -7.71
C ARG A 97 -6.32 -15.18 -6.86
N LYS A 98 -7.02 -16.15 -7.46
CA LYS A 98 -7.73 -17.22 -6.75
C LYS A 98 -6.81 -18.03 -5.84
N VAL A 99 -5.56 -18.24 -6.24
CA VAL A 99 -4.55 -18.95 -5.43
C VAL A 99 -4.06 -18.05 -4.29
N VAL A 100 -3.56 -16.85 -4.61
CA VAL A 100 -2.91 -16.00 -3.61
C VAL A 100 -3.87 -15.33 -2.63
N ILE A 101 -5.14 -15.11 -2.98
CA ILE A 101 -6.11 -14.47 -2.07
C ILE A 101 -6.67 -15.44 -1.02
N ARG A 102 -6.71 -16.74 -1.30
CA ARG A 102 -7.37 -17.75 -0.48
C ARG A 102 -7.00 -17.68 1.00
N PRO A 103 -5.72 -17.63 1.41
CA PRO A 103 -5.35 -17.60 2.81
C PRO A 103 -5.64 -16.27 3.51
N VAL A 104 -5.77 -15.17 2.76
CA VAL A 104 -5.99 -13.82 3.31
C VAL A 104 -7.45 -13.36 3.25
N THR A 105 -8.38 -14.23 2.82
CA THR A 105 -9.83 -14.02 2.97
C THR A 105 -10.24 -14.04 4.45
N PRO A 106 -11.40 -13.47 4.83
CA PRO A 106 -11.90 -13.58 6.21
C PRO A 106 -11.97 -15.02 6.72
N GLY A 107 -12.33 -15.98 5.85
CA GLY A 107 -12.36 -17.42 6.18
C GLY A 107 -10.96 -17.99 6.40
N GLY A 108 -10.02 -17.65 5.53
CA GLY A 108 -8.61 -18.08 5.63
C GLY A 108 -7.89 -17.55 6.86
N LEU A 109 -8.23 -16.32 7.26
CA LEU A 109 -7.63 -15.67 8.44
C LEU A 109 -8.21 -16.13 9.78
N LYS A 110 -9.29 -16.92 9.78
CA LYS A 110 -9.95 -17.33 11.02
C LYS A 110 -8.99 -18.06 11.98
N SER A 111 -8.11 -18.90 11.46
CA SER A 111 -7.14 -19.65 12.26
C SER A 111 -6.04 -18.76 12.86
N LEU A 112 -5.80 -17.56 12.31
CA LEU A 112 -4.78 -16.62 12.79
C LEU A 112 -5.32 -15.61 13.82
N GLN A 113 -6.64 -15.49 13.98
CA GLN A 113 -7.23 -14.43 14.82
C GLN A 113 -6.76 -14.47 16.27
N ASP A 114 -6.74 -15.66 16.88
CA ASP A 114 -6.34 -15.82 18.28
C ASP A 114 -4.85 -15.55 18.48
N GLU A 115 -4.03 -16.00 17.51
CA GLU A 115 -2.59 -15.76 17.52
C GLU A 115 -2.28 -14.28 17.36
N VAL A 116 -2.89 -13.61 16.38
CA VAL A 116 -2.74 -12.16 16.16
C VAL A 116 -3.16 -11.37 17.40
N THR A 117 -4.26 -11.77 18.05
CA THR A 117 -4.75 -11.09 19.26
C THR A 117 -3.79 -11.27 20.41
N ARG A 118 -3.27 -12.48 20.62
CA ARG A 118 -2.29 -12.79 21.68
C ARG A 118 -0.99 -12.03 21.47
N GLU A 119 -0.43 -12.07 20.26
CA GLU A 119 0.83 -11.38 19.93
C GLU A 119 0.70 -9.86 20.03
N ALA A 120 -0.46 -9.29 19.63
CA ALA A 120 -0.75 -7.88 19.83
C ALA A 120 -0.77 -7.49 21.30
N GLN A 121 -1.36 -8.32 22.16
CA GLN A 121 -1.36 -8.08 23.60
C GLN A 121 0.06 -8.16 24.19
N LEU A 122 0.84 -9.17 23.82
CA LEU A 122 2.20 -9.37 24.30
C LEU A 122 3.13 -8.19 23.93
N ILE A 123 3.09 -7.73 22.68
CA ILE A 123 3.93 -6.61 22.29
C ILE A 123 3.51 -5.32 22.99
N VAL A 124 2.21 -5.04 23.08
CA VAL A 124 1.71 -3.85 23.75
C VAL A 124 2.09 -3.87 25.24
N ASP A 125 1.96 -5.00 25.95
CA ASP A 125 2.35 -5.13 27.36
C ASP A 125 3.82 -4.81 27.56
N ARG A 126 4.69 -5.38 26.71
CA ARG A 126 6.13 -5.13 26.73
C ARG A 126 6.48 -3.66 26.49
N LEU A 127 5.86 -3.03 25.49
CA LEU A 127 6.16 -1.65 25.11
C LEU A 127 5.61 -0.63 26.11
N VAL A 128 4.42 -0.87 26.67
CA VAL A 128 3.84 -0.03 27.73
C VAL A 128 4.68 -0.09 29.01
N ALA A 129 5.19 -1.27 29.38
CA ALA A 129 6.13 -1.40 30.49
C ALA A 129 7.44 -0.64 30.26
N LYS A 130 7.92 -0.60 29.01
CA LYS A 130 9.11 0.16 28.58
C LYS A 130 8.85 1.68 28.57
N LYS A 131 7.58 2.11 28.47
CA LYS A 131 7.09 3.50 28.40
C LYS A 131 7.56 4.30 27.19
N ARG A 132 8.65 3.94 26.55
CA ARG A 132 9.27 4.62 25.41
C ARG A 132 9.64 3.59 24.35
N PHE A 133 9.18 3.78 23.11
CA PHE A 133 9.44 2.84 22.00
C PHE A 133 9.33 3.51 20.62
N CYS A 134 9.83 2.83 19.59
CA CYS A 134 9.64 3.23 18.21
C CYS A 134 8.33 2.62 17.66
N ALA A 135 7.36 3.46 17.33
CA ALA A 135 6.07 2.99 16.81
C ALA A 135 6.19 2.31 15.43
N ALA A 136 7.14 2.70 14.58
CA ALA A 136 7.42 2.03 13.32
C ALA A 136 8.24 0.75 13.55
N GLY A 137 9.42 0.85 14.19
CA GLY A 137 10.40 -0.22 14.26
C GLY A 137 10.13 -1.27 15.35
N GLU A 138 9.36 -0.96 16.41
CA GLU A 138 9.11 -1.94 17.49
C GLU A 138 7.64 -2.40 17.55
N LEU A 139 6.68 -1.47 17.46
CA LEU A 139 5.26 -1.81 17.49
C LEU A 139 4.77 -2.32 16.14
N GLY A 140 5.03 -1.56 15.07
CA GLY A 140 4.50 -1.84 13.74
C GLY A 140 5.06 -3.10 13.10
N THR A 141 6.34 -3.41 13.34
CA THR A 141 7.01 -4.57 12.76
C THR A 141 6.62 -5.90 13.40
N HIS A 142 6.14 -5.89 14.65
CA HIS A 142 5.98 -7.13 15.43
C HIS A 142 5.04 -8.14 14.77
N LEU A 143 3.80 -7.75 14.46
CA LEU A 143 2.83 -8.69 13.88
C LEU A 143 3.21 -9.12 12.44
N PRO A 144 3.55 -8.20 11.52
CA PRO A 144 3.94 -8.60 10.18
C PRO A 144 5.15 -9.56 10.16
N LEU A 145 6.19 -9.30 10.95
CA LEU A 145 7.38 -10.16 10.99
C LEU A 145 7.14 -11.49 11.73
N THR A 146 6.26 -11.53 12.73
CA THR A 146 6.00 -12.75 13.49
C THR A 146 4.93 -13.61 12.81
N ILE A 147 3.78 -13.03 12.47
CA ILE A 147 2.63 -13.78 11.97
C ILE A 147 2.75 -14.02 10.48
N VAL A 148 2.94 -12.93 9.69
CA VAL A 148 2.89 -13.03 8.23
C VAL A 148 4.06 -13.82 7.68
N SER A 149 5.29 -13.56 8.16
CA SER A 149 6.47 -14.31 7.73
C SER A 149 6.33 -15.81 8.00
N ASN A 150 5.75 -16.18 9.16
CA ASN A 150 5.48 -17.59 9.50
C ASN A 150 4.40 -18.22 8.63
N ALA A 151 3.34 -17.45 8.30
CA ALA A 151 2.24 -17.93 7.45
C ALA A 151 2.67 -18.07 5.99
N VAL A 152 3.47 -17.12 5.47
CA VAL A 152 4.09 -17.23 4.14
C VAL A 152 5.03 -18.43 4.09
N GLY A 153 5.74 -18.73 5.19
CA GLY A 153 6.50 -19.95 5.36
C GLY A 153 7.84 -20.00 4.62
N LEU A 154 8.43 -18.83 4.40
CA LEU A 154 9.78 -18.74 3.84
C LEU A 154 10.83 -19.33 4.82
N PRO A 155 11.98 -19.80 4.32
CA PRO A 155 13.14 -20.15 5.16
C PRO A 155 13.49 -19.02 6.12
N GLU A 156 14.04 -19.36 7.31
CA GLU A 156 14.48 -18.34 8.28
C GLU A 156 15.57 -17.46 7.70
N GLU A 157 16.46 -18.06 6.96
CA GLU A 157 17.50 -17.38 6.20
C GLU A 157 16.89 -16.44 5.16
N GLY A 158 17.20 -15.16 5.25
CA GLY A 158 16.66 -14.09 4.39
C GLY A 158 15.42 -13.39 4.94
N ARG A 159 14.76 -13.86 6.02
CA ARG A 159 13.62 -13.15 6.62
C ARG A 159 14.00 -11.77 7.14
N GLU A 160 15.22 -11.61 7.62
CA GLU A 160 15.78 -10.34 8.06
C GLU A 160 15.87 -9.30 6.94
N ARG A 161 15.87 -9.76 5.67
CA ARG A 161 15.94 -8.91 4.48
C ARG A 161 14.57 -8.49 3.94
N MET A 162 13.48 -9.10 4.43
CA MET A 162 12.15 -8.88 3.86
C MET A 162 11.72 -7.40 3.87
N MET A 163 12.06 -6.65 4.92
CA MET A 163 11.75 -5.22 4.98
C MET A 163 12.52 -4.41 3.94
N ASP A 164 13.82 -4.69 3.78
CA ASP A 164 14.65 -4.03 2.78
C ASP A 164 14.15 -4.34 1.37
N TRP A 165 13.80 -5.60 1.11
CA TRP A 165 13.24 -6.04 -0.18
C TRP A 165 11.94 -5.33 -0.52
N SER A 166 11.03 -5.21 0.46
CA SER A 166 9.75 -4.55 0.27
C SER A 166 9.95 -3.06 -0.02
N ILE A 167 10.70 -2.34 0.81
CA ILE A 167 11.02 -0.93 0.62
C ILE A 167 11.73 -0.71 -0.73
N GLY A 168 12.74 -1.53 -1.04
CA GLY A 168 13.47 -1.41 -2.30
C GLY A 168 12.60 -1.64 -3.54
N MET A 169 11.74 -2.66 -3.50
CA MET A 169 10.81 -2.97 -4.58
C MET A 169 9.88 -1.79 -4.86
N PHE A 170 9.24 -1.24 -3.84
CA PHE A 170 8.32 -0.12 -4.02
C PHE A 170 9.00 1.16 -4.48
N ASN A 171 10.26 1.42 -4.14
CA ASN A 171 11.01 2.54 -4.73
C ASN A 171 11.14 2.41 -6.25
N CYS A 172 11.33 1.18 -6.74
CA CYS A 172 11.44 0.89 -8.17
C CYS A 172 10.10 1.06 -8.93
N PHE A 173 8.96 1.13 -8.25
CA PHE A 173 7.65 1.34 -8.88
C PHE A 173 7.40 2.79 -9.28
N GLY A 174 8.06 3.72 -8.63
CA GLY A 174 8.03 5.15 -8.96
C GLY A 174 8.88 5.51 -10.18
N PRO A 175 9.21 6.80 -10.35
CA PRO A 175 10.10 7.25 -11.41
C PRO A 175 11.52 6.70 -11.21
N MET A 176 12.25 6.47 -12.30
CA MET A 176 13.64 6.00 -12.29
C MET A 176 14.61 7.12 -11.86
N ASN A 177 14.39 7.66 -10.66
CA ASN A 177 15.24 8.64 -10.00
C ASN A 177 16.39 7.95 -9.23
N GLU A 178 17.15 8.68 -8.44
CA GLU A 178 18.26 8.16 -7.65
C GLU A 178 17.79 7.09 -6.63
N ARG A 179 16.65 7.31 -5.95
CA ARG A 179 16.07 6.35 -5.00
C ARG A 179 15.76 5.01 -5.66
N ALA A 180 15.13 5.03 -6.83
CA ALA A 180 14.83 3.82 -7.59
C ALA A 180 16.12 3.11 -8.03
N ARG A 181 17.09 3.85 -8.61
CA ARG A 181 18.37 3.26 -9.04
C ARG A 181 19.13 2.62 -7.88
N ASN A 182 19.17 3.26 -6.72
CA ASN A 182 19.82 2.72 -5.52
C ASN A 182 19.09 1.47 -4.98
N SER A 183 17.83 1.26 -5.33
CA SER A 183 17.03 0.10 -4.92
C SER A 183 17.09 -1.09 -5.90
N LEU A 184 17.63 -0.92 -7.11
CA LEU A 184 17.73 -2.01 -8.10
C LEU A 184 18.49 -3.25 -7.60
N PRO A 185 19.63 -3.12 -6.87
CA PRO A 185 20.33 -4.30 -6.32
C PRO A 185 19.42 -5.08 -5.34
N VAL A 186 18.65 -4.39 -4.52
CA VAL A 186 17.72 -4.99 -3.55
C VAL A 186 16.58 -5.73 -4.25
N LEU A 187 16.03 -5.16 -5.32
CA LEU A 187 15.03 -5.84 -6.15
C LEU A 187 15.61 -7.09 -6.81
N SER A 188 16.84 -7.01 -7.32
CA SER A 188 17.52 -8.17 -7.91
C SER A 188 17.74 -9.29 -6.89
N GLU A 189 18.12 -8.95 -5.66
CA GLU A 189 18.25 -9.89 -4.53
C GLU A 189 16.92 -10.57 -4.21
N LEU A 190 15.82 -9.80 -4.11
CA LEU A 190 14.46 -10.31 -3.90
C LEU A 190 14.07 -11.31 -4.99
N MET A 191 14.29 -10.97 -6.27
CA MET A 191 13.96 -11.83 -7.40
C MET A 191 14.82 -13.10 -7.43
N HIS A 192 16.09 -13.00 -7.05
CA HIS A 192 16.96 -14.14 -6.89
C HIS A 192 16.48 -15.08 -5.78
N TYR A 193 16.14 -14.52 -4.61
CA TYR A 193 15.61 -15.28 -3.47
C TYR A 193 14.29 -15.99 -3.84
N ALA A 194 13.37 -15.31 -4.49
CA ALA A 194 12.11 -15.91 -4.94
C ALA A 194 12.30 -17.13 -5.86
N ARG A 195 13.37 -17.11 -6.70
CA ARG A 195 13.68 -18.20 -7.62
C ARG A 195 14.48 -19.34 -7.01
N THR A 196 15.27 -19.10 -5.98
CA THR A 196 16.26 -20.07 -5.46
C THR A 196 15.99 -20.53 -4.03
N GLN A 197 15.29 -19.76 -3.23
CA GLN A 197 15.01 -20.06 -1.83
C GLN A 197 13.52 -20.32 -1.59
N ALA A 198 12.61 -19.60 -2.23
CA ALA A 198 11.17 -19.85 -2.13
C ALA A 198 10.73 -21.04 -3.01
N VAL A 199 11.36 -22.20 -2.80
CA VAL A 199 11.21 -23.41 -3.66
C VAL A 199 10.78 -24.62 -2.82
N PRO A 200 10.16 -25.66 -3.43
CA PRO A 200 9.77 -26.88 -2.74
C PRO A 200 10.92 -27.50 -1.94
N GLY A 201 10.62 -28.01 -0.76
CA GLY A 201 11.61 -28.59 0.16
C GLY A 201 12.34 -27.59 1.05
N LYS A 202 12.26 -26.29 0.76
CA LYS A 202 12.76 -25.21 1.64
C LYS A 202 11.63 -24.45 2.34
N LEU A 203 10.43 -24.48 1.78
CA LEU A 203 9.24 -23.84 2.35
C LEU A 203 8.67 -24.63 3.53
N LYS A 204 8.05 -23.94 4.46
CA LYS A 204 7.34 -24.57 5.57
C LYS A 204 6.13 -25.34 5.03
N PRO A 205 5.95 -26.62 5.40
CA PRO A 205 4.78 -27.40 5.01
C PRO A 205 3.47 -26.72 5.40
N GLY A 206 2.49 -26.72 4.48
CA GLY A 206 1.18 -26.09 4.64
C GLY A 206 1.17 -24.58 4.61
N SER A 207 2.28 -23.95 4.18
CA SER A 207 2.41 -22.50 4.09
C SER A 207 1.73 -21.89 2.85
N TRP A 208 1.56 -20.56 2.88
CA TRP A 208 0.97 -19.85 1.74
C TRP A 208 1.84 -19.94 0.48
N ALA A 209 3.17 -19.88 0.66
CA ALA A 209 4.12 -20.00 -0.45
C ALA A 209 4.12 -21.43 -1.03
N GLU A 210 4.05 -22.46 -0.20
CA GLU A 210 3.95 -23.84 -0.68
C GLU A 210 2.67 -24.06 -1.50
N ALA A 211 1.54 -23.48 -1.08
CA ALA A 211 0.26 -23.58 -1.79
C ALA A 211 0.33 -23.02 -3.24
N ILE A 212 1.22 -22.06 -3.53
CA ILE A 212 1.46 -21.56 -4.90
C ILE A 212 2.13 -22.67 -5.75
N HIS A 213 3.16 -23.33 -5.21
CA HIS A 213 3.81 -24.44 -5.92
C HIS A 213 2.84 -25.61 -6.17
N GLU A 214 2.06 -25.98 -5.16
CA GLU A 214 1.02 -27.02 -5.31
C GLU A 214 -0.01 -26.67 -6.37
N ALA A 215 -0.45 -25.39 -6.45
CA ALA A 215 -1.36 -24.94 -7.49
C ALA A 215 -0.72 -25.05 -8.89
N ALA A 216 0.57 -24.78 -9.02
CA ALA A 216 1.30 -25.00 -10.28
C ALA A 216 1.44 -26.48 -10.62
N ASP A 217 1.66 -27.35 -9.63
CA ASP A 217 1.70 -28.81 -9.83
C ASP A 217 0.37 -29.39 -10.31
N ARG A 218 -0.74 -28.79 -9.86
CA ARG A 218 -2.10 -29.15 -10.33
C ARG A 218 -2.48 -28.49 -11.68
N GLY A 219 -1.62 -27.65 -12.25
CA GLY A 219 -1.87 -26.90 -13.49
C GLY A 219 -2.89 -25.76 -13.35
N GLU A 220 -3.18 -25.30 -12.12
CA GLU A 220 -4.08 -24.18 -11.86
C GLU A 220 -3.47 -22.84 -12.26
N VAL A 221 -2.13 -22.71 -12.14
CA VAL A 221 -1.33 -21.55 -12.57
C VAL A 221 -0.09 -22.00 -13.34
N PRO A 222 0.44 -21.15 -14.26
CA PRO A 222 1.67 -21.46 -14.98
C PRO A 222 2.86 -21.59 -14.02
N ARG A 223 3.71 -22.61 -14.22
CA ARG A 223 4.89 -22.81 -13.36
C ARG A 223 5.89 -21.67 -13.46
N GLU A 224 6.03 -21.06 -14.62
CA GLU A 224 6.87 -19.89 -14.84
C GLU A 224 6.38 -18.63 -14.10
N ALA A 225 5.10 -18.56 -13.69
CA ALA A 225 4.55 -17.46 -12.91
C ALA A 225 4.88 -17.59 -11.40
N VAL A 226 5.23 -18.78 -10.92
CA VAL A 226 5.44 -19.03 -9.49
C VAL A 226 6.43 -18.06 -8.84
N PRO A 227 7.65 -17.78 -9.38
CA PRO A 227 8.58 -16.86 -8.75
C PRO A 227 8.04 -15.43 -8.62
N VAL A 228 7.29 -14.93 -9.62
CA VAL A 228 6.70 -13.58 -9.55
C VAL A 228 5.43 -13.55 -8.69
N MET A 229 4.70 -14.67 -8.55
CA MET A 229 3.59 -14.82 -7.58
C MET A 229 4.10 -14.81 -6.13
N MET A 230 5.31 -15.33 -5.84
CA MET A 230 5.91 -15.22 -4.52
C MET A 230 6.09 -13.77 -4.09
N ILE A 231 6.36 -12.87 -5.03
CA ILE A 231 6.49 -11.43 -4.76
C ILE A 231 5.18 -10.84 -4.21
N ASP A 232 4.02 -11.38 -4.57
CA ASP A 232 2.72 -10.92 -4.05
C ASP A 232 2.62 -11.07 -2.51
N TYR A 233 3.38 -11.99 -1.92
CA TYR A 233 3.49 -12.13 -0.47
C TYR A 233 4.76 -11.48 0.12
N MET A 234 5.90 -11.59 -0.56
CA MET A 234 7.18 -11.14 -0.01
C MET A 234 7.33 -9.62 -0.02
N GLY A 235 6.74 -8.93 -0.99
CA GLY A 235 6.81 -7.48 -1.12
C GLY A 235 5.81 -6.76 -0.20
N PRO A 236 4.52 -6.73 -0.56
CA PRO A 236 3.54 -5.80 0.02
C PRO A 236 3.02 -6.20 1.40
N SER A 237 3.40 -7.37 1.95
CA SER A 237 2.75 -7.93 3.15
C SER A 237 3.21 -7.31 4.46
N LEU A 238 4.33 -6.61 4.49
CA LEU A 238 4.96 -6.12 5.72
C LEU A 238 4.85 -4.61 5.88
N ASP A 239 5.55 -3.86 5.04
CA ASP A 239 5.80 -2.42 5.20
C ASP A 239 4.53 -1.58 5.21
N THR A 240 3.54 -1.90 4.36
CA THR A 240 2.29 -1.13 4.28
C THR A 240 1.49 -1.20 5.57
N THR A 241 1.43 -2.36 6.24
CA THR A 241 0.78 -2.51 7.54
C THR A 241 1.57 -1.81 8.64
N ILE A 242 2.91 -1.95 8.63
CA ILE A 242 3.82 -1.25 9.56
C ILE A 242 3.60 0.26 9.49
N PHE A 243 3.56 0.82 8.27
CA PHE A 243 3.31 2.25 8.09
C PHE A 243 1.90 2.65 8.46
N GLY A 244 0.89 1.82 8.19
CA GLY A 244 -0.48 2.04 8.65
C GLY A 244 -0.58 2.15 10.17
N ILE A 245 0.10 1.28 10.90
CA ILE A 245 0.16 1.29 12.37
C ILE A 245 0.89 2.55 12.88
N ALA A 246 2.09 2.84 12.35
CA ALA A 246 2.86 4.01 12.75
C ALA A 246 2.13 5.32 12.43
N ASN A 247 1.52 5.45 11.26
CA ASN A 247 0.69 6.58 10.88
C ASN A 247 -0.51 6.75 11.82
N GLY A 248 -1.12 5.64 12.26
CA GLY A 248 -2.21 5.67 13.24
C GLY A 248 -1.77 6.19 14.60
N VAL A 249 -0.63 5.74 15.13
CA VAL A 249 -0.05 6.24 16.38
C VAL A 249 0.26 7.74 16.25
N TRP A 250 0.84 8.17 15.12
CA TRP A 250 1.15 9.56 14.84
C TRP A 250 -0.13 10.44 14.83
N LEU A 251 -1.19 9.97 14.14
CA LEU A 251 -2.47 10.67 14.09
C LEU A 251 -3.10 10.79 15.48
N PHE A 252 -3.08 9.74 16.29
CA PHE A 252 -3.61 9.79 17.65
C PHE A 252 -2.79 10.66 18.59
N ALA A 253 -1.46 10.71 18.42
CA ALA A 253 -0.61 11.63 19.19
C ALA A 253 -0.94 13.10 18.92
N HIS A 254 -1.23 13.44 17.64
CA HIS A 254 -1.61 14.81 17.24
C HIS A 254 -3.10 15.14 17.48
N ASN A 255 -3.95 14.13 17.70
CA ASN A 255 -5.39 14.29 17.93
C ASN A 255 -5.83 13.52 19.19
N PRO A 256 -5.37 13.95 20.38
CA PRO A 256 -5.59 13.20 21.61
C PRO A 256 -7.09 13.07 21.98
N ASP A 257 -7.93 14.01 21.57
CA ASP A 257 -9.39 13.93 21.73
C ASP A 257 -10.01 12.79 20.92
N GLN A 258 -9.44 12.47 19.75
CA GLN A 258 -9.88 11.34 18.94
C GLN A 258 -9.43 10.00 19.56
N TRP A 259 -8.25 9.98 20.18
CA TRP A 259 -7.80 8.82 20.94
C TRP A 259 -8.68 8.55 22.16
N ASP A 260 -9.07 9.60 22.91
CA ASP A 260 -10.00 9.46 24.05
C ASP A 260 -11.32 8.82 23.62
N ARG A 261 -11.90 9.26 22.50
CA ARG A 261 -13.14 8.67 21.94
C ARG A 261 -12.98 7.17 21.65
N VAL A 262 -11.85 6.75 21.07
CA VAL A 262 -11.57 5.32 20.79
C VAL A 262 -11.39 4.52 22.08
N ARG A 263 -10.80 5.11 23.12
CA ARG A 263 -10.64 4.47 24.44
C ARG A 263 -11.98 4.33 25.16
N GLU A 264 -12.82 5.36 25.10
CA GLU A 264 -14.16 5.36 25.71
C GLU A 264 -15.11 4.41 24.99
N ASP A 265 -15.02 4.34 23.64
CA ASP A 265 -15.82 3.47 22.80
C ASP A 265 -14.93 2.68 21.81
N PRO A 266 -14.41 1.50 22.19
CA PRO A 266 -13.60 0.67 21.32
C PRO A 266 -14.32 0.16 20.08
N THR A 267 -15.64 0.26 19.98
CA THR A 267 -16.38 -0.08 18.75
C THR A 267 -16.06 0.86 17.60
N LEU A 268 -15.46 2.02 17.86
CA LEU A 268 -14.96 2.96 16.86
C LEU A 268 -13.65 2.50 16.18
N ILE A 269 -12.93 1.51 16.70
CA ILE A 269 -11.63 1.09 16.15
C ILE A 269 -11.69 0.74 14.66
N PRO A 270 -12.66 -0.03 14.15
CA PRO A 270 -12.73 -0.30 12.71
C PRO A 270 -12.91 0.97 11.85
N ALA A 271 -13.73 1.92 12.32
CA ALA A 271 -13.93 3.21 11.65
C ALA A 271 -12.65 4.06 11.71
N ALA A 272 -12.00 4.10 12.86
CA ALA A 272 -10.73 4.81 13.06
C ALA A 272 -9.63 4.26 12.14
N ILE A 273 -9.53 2.94 11.95
CA ILE A 273 -8.56 2.32 11.01
C ILE A 273 -8.83 2.79 9.58
N ASN A 274 -10.08 2.81 9.14
CA ASN A 274 -10.41 3.33 7.81
C ASN A 274 -10.03 4.81 7.67
N GLU A 275 -10.24 5.62 8.72
CA GLU A 275 -9.88 7.04 8.70
C GLU A 275 -8.35 7.25 8.75
N ILE A 276 -7.61 6.47 9.52
CA ILE A 276 -6.13 6.45 9.51
C ILE A 276 -5.63 6.20 8.09
N LEU A 277 -6.12 5.13 7.46
CA LEU A 277 -5.71 4.75 6.10
C LEU A 277 -6.12 5.81 5.07
N ARG A 278 -7.29 6.43 5.22
CA ARG A 278 -7.69 7.54 4.36
C ARG A 278 -6.74 8.74 4.50
N MET A 279 -6.42 9.13 5.72
CA MET A 279 -5.59 10.32 6.00
C MET A 279 -4.13 10.14 5.60
N GLU A 280 -3.56 8.99 5.90
CA GLU A 280 -2.15 8.66 5.71
C GLU A 280 -2.04 7.30 5.00
N ALA A 281 -2.49 7.24 3.73
CA ALA A 281 -2.40 6.02 2.92
C ALA A 281 -0.94 5.54 2.83
N PRO A 282 -0.61 4.30 3.21
CA PRO A 282 0.76 3.80 3.08
C PRO A 282 1.27 3.75 1.64
N ILE A 283 0.41 3.41 0.68
CA ILE A 283 0.69 3.51 -0.76
C ILE A 283 0.10 4.82 -1.27
N GLN A 284 0.92 5.64 -1.93
CA GLN A 284 0.50 6.94 -2.42
C GLN A 284 -0.06 6.90 -3.83
N ASP A 285 0.48 6.05 -4.70
CA ASP A 285 0.04 5.97 -6.09
C ASP A 285 0.45 4.65 -6.77
N PHE A 286 -0.21 4.38 -7.91
CA PHE A 286 0.21 3.46 -8.95
C PHE A 286 -0.18 4.03 -10.32
N SER A 287 0.55 3.63 -11.37
CA SER A 287 0.20 4.04 -12.74
C SER A 287 -0.73 3.04 -13.43
N ARG A 288 -1.31 3.49 -14.54
CA ARG A 288 -2.03 2.65 -15.52
C ARG A 288 -1.63 3.05 -16.93
N TYR A 289 -1.54 2.08 -17.80
CA TYR A 289 -1.44 2.30 -19.23
C TYR A 289 -2.80 2.71 -19.81
N VAL A 290 -2.84 3.61 -20.78
CA VAL A 290 -4.05 4.02 -21.50
C VAL A 290 -4.12 3.23 -22.80
N ALA A 291 -5.01 2.24 -22.88
CA ALA A 291 -5.09 1.29 -23.97
C ALA A 291 -5.90 1.80 -25.18
N ARG A 292 -6.60 2.88 -25.04
CA ARG A 292 -7.35 3.60 -26.10
C ARG A 292 -7.53 5.06 -25.71
N ASP A 293 -7.79 5.92 -26.67
CA ASP A 293 -8.19 7.31 -26.38
C ASP A 293 -9.35 7.35 -25.39
N TYR A 294 -9.18 8.09 -24.31
CA TYR A 294 -10.17 8.15 -23.22
C TYR A 294 -10.44 9.58 -22.77
N ASP A 295 -11.71 9.99 -22.84
CA ASP A 295 -12.14 11.26 -22.26
C ASP A 295 -12.38 11.11 -20.76
N LEU A 296 -11.54 11.76 -19.95
CA LEU A 296 -11.67 11.80 -18.51
C LEU A 296 -12.20 13.18 -18.06
N ASP A 297 -13.51 13.31 -18.01
CA ASP A 297 -14.17 14.56 -17.59
C ASP A 297 -13.69 15.80 -18.38
N GLY A 298 -13.59 15.67 -19.71
CA GLY A 298 -13.19 16.72 -20.64
C GLY A 298 -11.68 16.85 -20.87
N VAL A 299 -10.87 15.94 -20.34
CA VAL A 299 -9.44 15.84 -20.62
C VAL A 299 -9.19 14.54 -21.40
N LEU A 300 -8.70 14.66 -22.62
CA LEU A 300 -8.32 13.50 -23.41
C LEU A 300 -7.00 12.89 -22.88
N LEU A 301 -7.04 11.59 -22.54
CA LEU A 301 -5.89 10.76 -22.30
C LEU A 301 -5.65 9.95 -23.58
N PRO A 302 -4.59 10.24 -24.35
CA PRO A 302 -4.30 9.52 -25.60
C PRO A 302 -3.90 8.07 -25.32
N GLU A 303 -4.27 7.19 -26.25
CA GLU A 303 -3.72 5.82 -26.32
C GLU A 303 -2.19 5.83 -26.25
N GLY A 304 -1.61 4.87 -25.54
CA GLY A 304 -0.16 4.76 -25.34
C GLY A 304 0.41 5.62 -24.22
N SER A 305 -0.39 6.55 -23.65
CA SER A 305 0.04 7.33 -22.48
C SER A 305 -0.07 6.53 -21.18
N ARG A 306 0.45 7.10 -20.06
CA ARG A 306 0.25 6.59 -18.70
C ARG A 306 -0.42 7.61 -17.81
N ALA A 307 -1.28 7.11 -16.92
CA ALA A 307 -1.95 7.89 -15.90
C ALA A 307 -1.56 7.39 -14.50
N ILE A 308 -1.10 8.29 -13.65
CA ILE A 308 -0.72 8.01 -12.26
C ILE A 308 -1.94 8.29 -11.38
N ALA A 309 -2.49 7.27 -10.75
CA ALA A 309 -3.61 7.36 -9.83
C ALA A 309 -3.09 7.66 -8.42
N PHE A 310 -3.14 8.92 -7.98
CA PHE A 310 -2.68 9.33 -6.66
C PHE A 310 -3.74 9.02 -5.59
N TYR A 311 -3.61 7.90 -4.90
CA TYR A 311 -4.53 7.41 -3.86
C TYR A 311 -4.58 8.37 -2.66
N GLY A 312 -3.39 8.83 -2.21
CA GLY A 312 -3.30 9.80 -1.11
C GLY A 312 -4.02 11.11 -1.43
N ALA A 313 -3.93 11.58 -2.69
CA ALA A 313 -4.62 12.77 -3.15
C ALA A 313 -6.14 12.57 -3.22
N ALA A 314 -6.59 11.44 -3.79
CA ALA A 314 -8.01 11.08 -3.91
C ALA A 314 -8.67 10.93 -2.52
N ASN A 315 -7.95 10.40 -1.55
CA ASN A 315 -8.42 10.27 -0.16
C ASN A 315 -8.64 11.61 0.56
N ARG A 316 -8.10 12.70 0.03
CA ARG A 316 -8.29 14.05 0.56
C ARG A 316 -9.04 14.97 -0.41
N ASP A 317 -9.78 14.38 -1.35
CA ASP A 317 -10.64 15.16 -2.25
C ASP A 317 -11.87 15.69 -1.50
N GLU A 318 -11.99 17.01 -1.42
CA GLU A 318 -13.10 17.74 -0.79
C GLU A 318 -14.44 17.51 -1.48
N ARG A 319 -14.43 17.05 -2.75
CA ARG A 319 -15.63 16.67 -3.52
C ARG A 319 -16.24 15.36 -3.02
N LYS A 320 -15.44 14.53 -2.35
CA LYS A 320 -15.82 13.22 -1.80
C LYS A 320 -15.97 13.25 -0.29
N PHE A 321 -15.02 13.88 0.40
CA PHE A 321 -14.92 13.86 1.85
C PHE A 321 -15.05 15.28 2.40
N ALA A 322 -16.13 15.57 3.13
CA ALA A 322 -16.28 16.85 3.82
C ALA A 322 -15.14 17.04 4.85
N HIS A 323 -14.53 18.23 4.87
CA HIS A 323 -13.38 18.53 5.74
C HIS A 323 -12.27 17.46 5.65
N PRO A 324 -11.69 17.21 4.44
CA PRO A 324 -10.86 16.03 4.16
C PRO A 324 -9.57 16.01 4.97
N ASP A 325 -9.08 17.16 5.43
CA ASP A 325 -7.85 17.29 6.21
C ASP A 325 -8.08 17.12 7.72
N ARG A 326 -9.35 16.98 8.18
CA ARG A 326 -9.66 16.71 9.58
C ARG A 326 -9.69 15.21 9.85
N PHE A 327 -8.90 14.78 10.83
CA PHE A 327 -8.96 13.41 11.36
C PHE A 327 -10.18 13.25 12.26
N ASP A 328 -11.06 12.30 11.93
CA ASP A 328 -12.32 12.06 12.65
C ASP A 328 -12.62 10.55 12.70
N VAL A 329 -12.43 9.93 13.84
CA VAL A 329 -12.63 8.48 14.05
C VAL A 329 -14.08 8.00 13.84
N ARG A 330 -15.04 8.92 13.79
CA ARG A 330 -16.45 8.62 13.52
C ARG A 330 -16.83 8.69 12.04
N ARG A 331 -15.93 9.20 11.19
CA ARG A 331 -16.18 9.35 9.75
C ARG A 331 -16.51 8.04 9.06
N ASN A 332 -15.80 6.93 9.40
CA ASN A 332 -15.89 5.62 8.73
C ASN A 332 -15.90 5.75 7.19
N PRO A 333 -14.80 6.18 6.58
CA PRO A 333 -14.74 6.51 5.16
C PRO A 333 -14.66 5.25 4.29
N VAL A 334 -15.80 4.57 4.15
CA VAL A 334 -15.92 3.44 3.23
C VAL A 334 -15.62 3.90 1.81
N GLY A 335 -14.78 3.16 1.09
CA GLY A 335 -14.36 3.50 -0.28
C GLY A 335 -13.17 4.45 -0.34
N HIS A 336 -12.39 4.63 0.75
CA HIS A 336 -11.07 5.26 0.64
C HIS A 336 -10.16 4.46 -0.32
N MET A 337 -9.24 5.13 -1.02
CA MET A 337 -8.43 4.53 -2.08
C MET A 337 -7.18 3.80 -1.60
N SER A 338 -6.91 3.71 -0.29
CA SER A 338 -5.65 3.12 0.23
C SER A 338 -5.49 1.63 -0.07
N PHE A 339 -6.57 0.95 -0.41
CA PHE A 339 -6.57 -0.43 -0.90
C PHE A 339 -6.83 -0.53 -2.40
N GLY A 340 -6.82 0.59 -3.14
CA GLY A 340 -7.27 0.64 -4.52
C GLY A 340 -8.77 0.43 -4.67
N ALA A 341 -9.20 0.13 -5.89
CA ALA A 341 -10.58 -0.19 -6.27
C ALA A 341 -10.61 -1.14 -7.47
N GLY A 342 -11.78 -1.70 -7.78
CA GLY A 342 -11.98 -2.58 -8.94
C GLY A 342 -11.33 -3.96 -8.78
N PRO A 343 -11.01 -4.63 -9.90
CA PRO A 343 -10.51 -6.02 -9.88
C PRO A 343 -9.23 -6.21 -9.07
N HIS A 344 -8.36 -5.18 -9.07
CA HIS A 344 -7.07 -5.19 -8.37
C HIS A 344 -7.11 -4.61 -6.95
N MET A 345 -8.30 -4.50 -6.33
CA MET A 345 -8.39 -4.11 -4.92
C MET A 345 -7.50 -5.00 -4.06
N CYS A 346 -6.79 -4.41 -3.09
CA CYS A 346 -5.79 -5.09 -2.26
C CYS A 346 -6.32 -6.40 -1.68
N MET A 347 -5.62 -7.50 -1.94
CA MET A 347 -5.99 -8.82 -1.42
C MET A 347 -5.68 -8.94 0.07
N GLY A 348 -4.66 -8.23 0.58
CA GLY A 348 -4.25 -8.24 1.98
C GLY A 348 -5.08 -7.34 2.92
N MET A 349 -6.12 -6.66 2.41
CA MET A 349 -6.91 -5.69 3.18
C MET A 349 -7.46 -6.26 4.50
N HIS A 350 -7.94 -7.49 4.49
CA HIS A 350 -8.51 -8.13 5.69
C HIS A 350 -7.44 -8.46 6.72
N LEU A 351 -6.26 -8.89 6.28
CA LEU A 351 -5.11 -9.16 7.15
C LEU A 351 -4.61 -7.87 7.79
N ALA A 352 -4.34 -6.82 7.01
CA ALA A 352 -3.89 -5.53 7.52
C ALA A 352 -4.87 -4.94 8.55
N LYS A 353 -6.18 -5.00 8.27
CA LYS A 353 -7.21 -4.55 9.21
C LYS A 353 -7.30 -5.43 10.47
N LEU A 354 -7.04 -6.73 10.36
CA LEU A 354 -7.00 -7.64 11.51
C LEU A 354 -5.85 -7.26 12.45
N GLU A 355 -4.65 -7.08 11.91
CA GLU A 355 -3.46 -6.70 12.68
C GLU A 355 -3.61 -5.33 13.32
N MET A 356 -4.02 -4.32 12.56
CA MET A 356 -4.27 -2.97 13.07
C MET A 356 -5.34 -2.98 14.17
N ARG A 357 -6.44 -3.73 13.99
CA ARG A 357 -7.51 -3.84 14.98
C ARG A 357 -7.01 -4.47 16.28
N ALA A 358 -6.24 -5.55 16.20
CA ALA A 358 -5.70 -6.22 17.38
C ALA A 358 -4.79 -5.27 18.17
N LEU A 359 -3.85 -4.59 17.50
CA LEU A 359 -2.93 -3.64 18.14
C LEU A 359 -3.65 -2.43 18.74
N PHE A 360 -4.53 -1.75 17.99
CA PHE A 360 -5.23 -0.59 18.54
C PHE A 360 -6.22 -0.96 19.64
N THR A 361 -6.79 -2.18 19.62
CA THR A 361 -7.61 -2.68 20.73
C THR A 361 -6.77 -2.90 21.99
N ALA A 362 -5.57 -3.47 21.86
CA ALA A 362 -4.68 -3.67 23.01
C ALA A 362 -4.15 -2.33 23.54
N LEU A 363 -3.76 -1.40 22.66
CA LEU A 363 -3.32 -0.05 23.03
C LEU A 363 -4.42 0.76 23.74
N ALA A 364 -5.66 0.72 23.25
CA ALA A 364 -6.78 1.47 23.84
C ALA A 364 -7.06 1.09 25.30
N LYS A 365 -6.77 -0.15 25.67
CA LYS A 365 -6.92 -0.64 27.06
C LYS A 365 -5.83 -0.14 28.01
N LYS A 366 -4.64 0.19 27.49
CA LYS A 366 -3.43 0.40 28.32
C LYS A 366 -2.77 1.76 28.17
N VAL A 367 -2.94 2.42 27.06
CA VAL A 367 -2.30 3.71 26.76
C VAL A 367 -3.32 4.83 26.91
N LYS A 368 -3.06 5.73 27.84
CA LYS A 368 -3.88 6.93 28.03
C LYS A 368 -3.54 8.01 27.01
N ARG A 369 -2.25 8.19 26.71
CA ARG A 369 -1.73 9.23 25.80
C ARG A 369 -0.51 8.72 25.07
N PHE A 370 -0.34 9.19 23.83
CA PHE A 370 0.90 9.13 23.08
C PHE A 370 1.52 10.53 23.06
N ARG A 371 2.84 10.61 23.25
CA ARG A 371 3.64 11.82 23.07
C ARG A 371 4.78 11.50 22.11
N ILE A 372 4.92 12.26 21.06
CA ILE A 372 6.02 12.12 20.10
C ILE A 372 7.25 12.82 20.68
N GLU A 373 8.37 12.10 20.71
CA GLU A 373 9.68 12.66 21.12
C GLU A 373 10.57 12.93 19.92
N ASP A 374 10.48 12.07 18.89
CA ASP A 374 11.31 12.20 17.70
C ASP A 374 10.60 11.52 16.53
N GLU A 375 10.59 12.19 15.37
CA GLU A 375 9.97 11.65 14.17
C GLU A 375 10.81 11.93 12.92
N GLN A 376 10.86 10.92 12.05
CA GLN A 376 11.46 11.06 10.74
C GLN A 376 10.58 10.35 9.72
N ARG A 377 10.04 11.12 8.77
CA ARG A 377 9.29 10.57 7.63
C ARG A 377 10.23 9.78 6.72
N LEU A 378 9.75 8.67 6.21
CA LEU A 378 10.45 7.93 5.17
C LEU A 378 10.40 8.73 3.86
N LEU A 379 11.57 9.01 3.30
CA LEU A 379 11.68 9.60 1.96
C LEU A 379 11.66 8.49 0.92
N HIS A 380 10.51 8.30 0.27
CA HIS A 380 10.26 7.15 -0.59
C HIS A 380 9.35 7.53 -1.77
N ASN A 381 9.55 6.90 -2.95
CA ASN A 381 8.80 7.23 -4.16
C ASN A 381 7.29 6.92 -4.05
N ILE A 382 6.93 5.80 -3.40
CA ILE A 382 5.55 5.28 -3.37
C ILE A 382 5.01 5.19 -1.95
N LEU A 383 5.86 4.80 -0.99
CA LEU A 383 5.42 4.54 0.38
C LEU A 383 5.41 5.80 1.23
N ARG A 384 4.41 5.90 2.10
CA ARG A 384 4.28 6.95 3.09
C ARG A 384 4.17 6.39 4.50
N GLY A 385 5.17 6.68 5.30
CA GLY A 385 5.28 6.22 6.68
C GLY A 385 6.42 6.91 7.39
N PHE A 386 6.95 6.26 8.39
CA PHE A 386 8.05 6.75 9.21
C PHE A 386 9.22 5.77 9.16
N SER A 387 10.42 6.28 8.91
CA SER A 387 11.66 5.54 9.18
C SER A 387 11.95 5.50 10.68
N LYS A 388 11.47 6.51 11.44
CA LYS A 388 11.58 6.62 12.89
C LYS A 388 10.39 7.36 13.46
N LEU A 389 9.74 6.79 14.48
CA LEU A 389 8.68 7.45 15.25
C LEU A 389 8.80 7.02 16.71
N ILE A 390 9.56 7.81 17.50
CA ILE A 390 9.74 7.56 18.93
C ILE A 390 8.60 8.20 19.70
N VAL A 391 7.92 7.38 20.47
CA VAL A 391 6.83 7.83 21.33
C VAL A 391 7.05 7.41 22.78
N THR A 392 6.53 8.23 23.70
CA THR A 392 6.30 7.87 25.08
C THR A 392 4.81 7.71 25.33
N VAL A 393 4.45 6.84 26.28
CA VAL A 393 3.06 6.52 26.63
C VAL A 393 2.79 6.72 28.12
N GLU A 394 1.56 7.18 28.41
CA GLU A 394 1.00 7.33 29.75
C GLU A 394 -0.12 6.32 29.98
#